data_14755ed2daad4a6191f3e9d0fba95bef
#
_entry.id   14755ed2daad4a6191f3e9d0fba95bef
#
_cell.length_a   1.000
_cell.length_b   1.000
_cell.length_c   1.000
_cell.angle_alpha   90.00
_cell.angle_beta   90.00
_cell.angle_gamma   90.00
#
_symmetry.space_group_name_H-M   'P 1'
#
loop_
_entity.id
_entity.type
_entity.pdbx_description
1 polymer ?
#
loop_
_entity_poly.entity_id
_entity_poly.type
_entity_poly.pdbx_seq_one_letter_code
_entity_poly.pdbx_strand_id
1 'polypeptide(L)'
;AWNNMEKRNSIPYEPAAGSLHLREAITHMLHSSRGVVATPDQIILTSGHYYSLFLLTAFFSSSHYSLILEDPGYPAVWDIFQKENFSIHAIPAGKTGIDTAPLHQYTNALLYITPSHQYPLGSILPIKKRMEILNWAVQTNSYIIENDYDSELHYLDMPIPSLQSIDSNHRVIYLGTFSKSISPDIRASYLVMPENFPLHLKERFPRISASLPQLMEETLAYYLE
;
A
#
# COMPACT_ATOMS: atom_id res chain seq x y z
N ALA A 1 8.71 -25.00 4.53
CA ALA A 1 8.33 -24.54 3.17
C ALA A 1 8.91 -25.47 2.10
N TRP A 2 10.25 -25.64 1.99
CA TRP A 2 10.87 -26.46 0.92
C TRP A 2 10.31 -27.88 0.85
N ASN A 3 10.31 -28.62 1.96
CA ASN A 3 9.82 -30.00 2.01
C ASN A 3 8.32 -30.15 1.60
N ASN A 4 7.52 -29.12 1.75
CA ASN A 4 6.13 -29.13 1.33
C ASN A 4 5.99 -28.88 -0.19
N MET A 5 6.91 -28.10 -0.78
CA MET A 5 6.94 -27.86 -2.22
C MET A 5 7.39 -29.10 -3.00
N GLU A 6 8.39 -29.85 -2.51
CA GLU A 6 8.85 -31.08 -3.15
C GLU A 6 7.76 -32.18 -3.27
N LYS A 7 6.78 -32.17 -2.38
CA LYS A 7 5.65 -33.13 -2.42
C LYS A 7 4.61 -32.80 -3.50
N ARG A 8 4.68 -31.63 -4.14
CA ARG A 8 3.79 -31.26 -5.25
C ARG A 8 4.40 -31.75 -6.56
N ASN A 9 3.74 -32.66 -7.26
CA ASN A 9 4.17 -33.22 -8.56
C ASN A 9 4.29 -32.15 -9.69
N SER A 10 3.71 -30.97 -9.50
CA SER A 10 3.90 -29.79 -10.34
C SER A 10 3.72 -28.56 -9.50
N ILE A 11 4.59 -27.55 -9.68
CA ILE A 11 4.44 -26.24 -9.07
C ILE A 11 3.75 -25.36 -10.12
N PRO A 12 2.42 -25.11 -10.02
CA PRO A 12 1.75 -24.20 -10.93
C PRO A 12 2.24 -22.78 -10.70
N TYR A 13 2.21 -21.95 -11.75
CA TYR A 13 2.40 -20.53 -11.55
C TYR A 13 1.29 -19.98 -10.66
N GLU A 14 1.70 -19.25 -9.62
CA GLU A 14 0.76 -18.56 -8.74
C GLU A 14 -0.02 -17.47 -9.49
N PRO A 15 -1.25 -17.15 -9.06
CA PRO A 15 -2.01 -16.03 -9.58
C PRO A 15 -1.22 -14.72 -9.51
N ALA A 16 -1.55 -13.78 -10.38
CA ALA A 16 -0.88 -12.46 -10.42
C ALA A 16 -0.89 -11.72 -9.06
N ALA A 17 -1.87 -12.02 -8.20
CA ALA A 17 -1.95 -11.46 -6.85
C ALA A 17 -1.02 -12.14 -5.82
N GLY A 18 -0.42 -13.29 -6.15
CA GLY A 18 0.37 -14.12 -5.25
C GLY A 18 -0.43 -15.20 -4.52
N SER A 19 0.24 -16.03 -3.71
CA SER A 19 -0.36 -17.18 -3.05
C SER A 19 -1.49 -16.80 -2.09
N LEU A 20 -2.55 -17.61 -2.07
CA LEU A 20 -3.68 -17.39 -1.16
C LEU A 20 -3.22 -17.50 0.30
N HIS A 21 -2.36 -18.47 0.60
CA HIS A 21 -1.84 -18.71 1.94
C HIS A 21 -1.17 -17.45 2.53
N LEU A 22 -0.26 -16.81 1.80
CA LEU A 22 0.39 -15.58 2.29
C LEU A 22 -0.61 -14.41 2.39
N ARG A 23 -1.55 -14.30 1.45
CA ARG A 23 -2.57 -13.23 1.49
C ARG A 23 -3.50 -13.38 2.69
N GLU A 24 -3.86 -14.61 3.09
CA GLU A 24 -4.62 -14.92 4.31
C GLU A 24 -3.81 -14.55 5.56
N ALA A 25 -2.55 -14.98 5.64
CA ALA A 25 -1.66 -14.63 6.76
C ALA A 25 -1.49 -13.11 6.93
N ILE A 26 -1.30 -12.37 5.83
CA ILE A 26 -1.22 -10.90 5.84
C ILE A 26 -2.54 -10.30 6.34
N THR A 27 -3.68 -10.81 5.91
CA THR A 27 -4.99 -10.31 6.37
C THR A 27 -5.12 -10.43 7.89
N HIS A 28 -4.77 -11.57 8.46
CA HIS A 28 -4.78 -11.79 9.91
C HIS A 28 -3.81 -10.89 10.66
N MET A 29 -2.57 -10.78 10.17
CA MET A 29 -1.54 -9.91 10.75
C MET A 29 -2.00 -8.44 10.77
N LEU A 30 -2.49 -7.93 9.66
CA LEU A 30 -2.93 -6.54 9.53
C LEU A 30 -4.16 -6.22 10.39
N HIS A 31 -5.10 -7.16 10.48
CA HIS A 31 -6.26 -6.99 11.34
C HIS A 31 -5.86 -6.85 12.81
N SER A 32 -4.96 -7.70 13.28
CA SER A 32 -4.52 -7.72 14.68
C SER A 32 -3.61 -6.55 15.05
N SER A 33 -2.70 -6.16 14.14
CA SER A 33 -1.65 -5.16 14.44
C SER A 33 -2.03 -3.73 14.07
N ARG A 34 -2.86 -3.53 13.03
CA ARG A 34 -3.15 -2.20 12.46
C ARG A 34 -4.65 -1.88 12.35
N GLY A 35 -5.51 -2.84 12.71
CA GLY A 35 -6.95 -2.72 12.56
C GLY A 35 -7.43 -2.67 11.10
N VAL A 36 -6.57 -2.98 10.14
CA VAL A 36 -6.92 -3.02 8.71
C VAL A 36 -7.98 -4.09 8.48
N VAL A 37 -9.08 -3.70 7.84
CA VAL A 37 -10.16 -4.61 7.46
C VAL A 37 -10.06 -4.90 5.96
N ALA A 38 -9.72 -6.13 5.62
CA ALA A 38 -9.57 -6.56 4.24
C ALA A 38 -9.86 -8.06 4.09
N THR A 39 -10.16 -8.48 2.87
CA THR A 39 -10.19 -9.89 2.47
C THR A 39 -8.91 -10.25 1.72
N PRO A 40 -8.54 -11.54 1.64
CA PRO A 40 -7.37 -11.96 0.86
C PRO A 40 -7.44 -11.53 -0.62
N ASP A 41 -8.63 -11.38 -1.18
CA ASP A 41 -8.82 -10.98 -2.59
C ASP A 41 -8.48 -9.51 -2.87
N GLN A 42 -8.41 -8.69 -1.83
CA GLN A 42 -7.97 -7.30 -1.90
C GLN A 42 -6.43 -7.17 -1.87
N ILE A 43 -5.70 -8.25 -1.51
CA ILE A 43 -4.25 -8.20 -1.33
C ILE A 43 -3.54 -8.59 -2.61
N ILE A 44 -2.54 -7.79 -2.99
CA ILE A 44 -1.63 -8.04 -4.09
C ILE A 44 -0.21 -8.06 -3.55
N LEU A 45 0.47 -9.20 -3.70
CA LEU A 45 1.87 -9.36 -3.32
C LEU A 45 2.78 -8.74 -4.38
N THR A 46 3.84 -8.08 -3.96
CA THR A 46 4.75 -7.35 -4.85
C THR A 46 6.21 -7.55 -4.45
N SER A 47 7.12 -7.53 -5.45
CA SER A 47 8.56 -7.66 -5.25
C SER A 47 9.19 -6.35 -4.74
N GLY A 48 8.66 -5.84 -3.64
CA GLY A 48 9.12 -4.64 -2.94
C GLY A 48 8.38 -3.37 -3.36
N HIS A 49 8.63 -2.33 -2.59
CA HIS A 49 7.92 -1.05 -2.64
C HIS A 49 7.88 -0.40 -4.04
N TYR A 50 9.01 -0.41 -4.75
CA TYR A 50 9.08 0.16 -6.11
C TYR A 50 8.11 -0.51 -7.09
N TYR A 51 8.03 -1.86 -7.02
CA TYR A 51 7.11 -2.60 -7.87
C TYR A 51 5.65 -2.29 -7.52
N SER A 52 5.33 -2.11 -6.23
CA SER A 52 4.01 -1.64 -5.81
C SER A 52 3.64 -0.30 -6.45
N LEU A 53 4.58 0.66 -6.46
CA LEU A 53 4.36 1.97 -7.06
C LEU A 53 4.16 1.87 -8.58
N PHE A 54 4.97 1.09 -9.29
CA PHE A 54 4.77 0.84 -10.73
C PHE A 54 3.42 0.20 -11.02
N LEU A 55 3.00 -0.75 -10.19
CA LEU A 55 1.69 -1.36 -10.36
C LEU A 55 0.56 -0.35 -10.18
N LEU A 56 0.68 0.58 -9.23
CA LEU A 56 -0.28 1.67 -9.04
C LEU A 56 -0.34 2.59 -10.25
N THR A 57 0.80 2.96 -10.87
CA THR A 57 0.78 3.77 -12.10
C THR A 57 0.08 3.05 -13.26
N ALA A 58 0.14 1.72 -13.29
CA ALA A 58 -0.58 0.93 -14.27
C ALA A 58 -2.10 0.83 -14.00
N PHE A 59 -2.52 0.90 -12.74
CA PHE A 59 -3.95 0.92 -12.39
C PHE A 59 -4.60 2.29 -12.64
N PHE A 60 -3.87 3.36 -12.37
CA PHE A 60 -4.34 4.73 -12.51
C PHE A 60 -3.79 5.37 -13.79
N SER A 61 -4.65 5.96 -14.58
CA SER A 61 -4.21 6.67 -15.79
C SER A 61 -3.75 8.09 -15.46
N SER A 62 -2.56 8.48 -15.91
CA SER A 62 -2.04 9.85 -15.78
C SER A 62 -2.90 10.91 -16.50
N SER A 63 -3.72 10.50 -17.46
CA SER A 63 -4.67 11.41 -18.12
C SER A 63 -5.91 11.73 -17.27
N HIS A 64 -6.18 10.94 -16.23
CA HIS A 64 -7.38 11.10 -15.39
C HIS A 64 -7.04 11.45 -13.94
N TYR A 65 -5.83 11.07 -13.48
CA TYR A 65 -5.41 11.28 -12.09
C TYR A 65 -4.11 12.09 -12.04
N SER A 66 -4.05 13.03 -11.10
CA SER A 66 -2.80 13.66 -10.67
C SER A 66 -2.27 12.98 -9.41
N LEU A 67 -1.00 13.20 -9.10
CA LEU A 67 -0.39 12.75 -7.85
C LEU A 67 -0.15 13.94 -6.91
N ILE A 68 -0.52 13.79 -5.65
CA ILE A 68 -0.22 14.73 -4.57
C ILE A 68 0.76 14.06 -3.61
N LEU A 69 1.83 14.73 -3.25
CA LEU A 69 2.87 14.24 -2.35
C LEU A 69 3.07 15.18 -1.16
N GLU A 70 3.50 14.59 -0.04
CA GLU A 70 4.07 15.36 1.08
C GLU A 70 5.42 15.98 0.67
N ASP A 71 5.69 17.21 1.11
CA ASP A 71 6.99 17.88 0.95
C ASP A 71 7.49 18.38 2.32
N PRO A 72 8.62 17.85 2.85
CA PRO A 72 9.43 16.77 2.27
C PRO A 72 8.73 15.40 2.28
N GLY A 73 9.07 14.54 1.31
CA GLY A 73 8.51 13.21 1.13
C GLY A 73 9.50 12.23 0.53
N TYR A 74 9.04 11.03 0.16
CA TYR A 74 9.89 9.97 -0.38
C TYR A 74 10.19 10.19 -1.86
N PRO A 75 11.47 10.47 -2.25
CA PRO A 75 11.80 10.91 -3.62
C PRO A 75 11.44 9.89 -4.72
N ALA A 76 11.54 8.60 -4.42
CA ALA A 76 11.29 7.56 -5.42
C ALA A 76 9.83 7.57 -5.95
N VAL A 77 8.87 8.04 -5.17
CA VAL A 77 7.49 8.18 -5.62
C VAL A 77 7.40 9.23 -6.72
N TRP A 78 8.07 10.37 -6.51
CA TRP A 78 8.17 11.42 -7.51
C TRP A 78 8.75 10.88 -8.82
N ASP A 79 9.91 10.22 -8.75
CA ASP A 79 10.62 9.73 -9.93
C ASP A 79 9.81 8.74 -10.75
N ILE A 80 9.10 7.81 -10.09
CA ILE A 80 8.29 6.78 -10.76
C ILE A 80 7.09 7.42 -11.45
N PHE A 81 6.31 8.22 -10.73
CA PHE A 81 5.09 8.80 -11.29
C PHE A 81 5.39 9.86 -12.37
N GLN A 82 6.49 10.61 -12.24
CA GLN A 82 6.93 11.55 -13.26
C GLN A 82 7.26 10.83 -14.58
N LYS A 83 7.94 9.68 -14.52
CA LYS A 83 8.25 8.88 -15.73
C LYS A 83 7.00 8.36 -16.42
N GLU A 84 5.94 8.11 -15.68
CA GLU A 84 4.63 7.69 -16.19
C GLU A 84 3.71 8.88 -16.54
N ASN A 85 4.28 10.09 -16.64
CA ASN A 85 3.63 11.34 -17.05
C ASN A 85 2.48 11.80 -16.17
N PHE A 86 2.50 11.48 -14.85
CA PHE A 86 1.55 12.05 -13.91
C PHE A 86 1.87 13.53 -13.65
N SER A 87 0.83 14.36 -13.57
CA SER A 87 0.96 15.71 -13.01
C SER A 87 1.17 15.57 -11.50
N ILE A 88 2.27 16.15 -10.97
CA ILE A 88 2.66 15.99 -9.56
C ILE A 88 2.57 17.33 -8.83
N HIS A 89 1.94 17.30 -7.66
CA HIS A 89 1.75 18.45 -6.78
C HIS A 89 2.34 18.13 -5.40
N ALA A 90 3.25 18.98 -4.94
CA ALA A 90 3.83 18.86 -3.60
C ALA A 90 3.07 19.77 -2.62
N ILE A 91 2.67 19.21 -1.48
CA ILE A 91 2.03 19.96 -0.40
C ILE A 91 2.93 19.90 0.84
N PRO A 92 3.21 21.06 1.49
CA PRO A 92 4.07 21.10 2.67
C PRO A 92 3.59 20.18 3.78
N ALA A 93 4.53 19.43 4.36
CA ALA A 93 4.33 18.63 5.56
C ALA A 93 5.21 19.17 6.70
N GLY A 94 4.70 19.13 7.92
CA GLY A 94 5.38 19.63 9.10
C GLY A 94 5.16 18.75 10.33
N LYS A 95 5.27 19.35 11.52
CA LYS A 95 5.16 18.66 12.81
C LYS A 95 3.82 17.91 13.02
N THR A 96 2.80 18.25 12.28
CA THR A 96 1.47 17.62 12.33
C THR A 96 1.09 16.99 10.99
N GLY A 97 2.08 16.51 10.22
CA GLY A 97 1.89 15.93 8.89
C GLY A 97 1.55 16.98 7.83
N ILE A 98 0.98 16.51 6.72
CA ILE A 98 0.62 17.31 5.55
C ILE A 98 -0.35 18.46 5.90
N ASP A 99 -0.24 19.59 5.19
CA ASP A 99 -1.26 20.64 5.21
C ASP A 99 -2.48 20.20 4.39
N THR A 100 -3.63 20.06 5.04
CA THR A 100 -4.86 19.60 4.39
C THR A 100 -5.62 20.69 3.65
N ALA A 101 -5.34 21.98 3.95
CA ALA A 101 -6.08 23.10 3.38
C ALA A 101 -6.01 23.18 1.84
N PRO A 102 -4.88 22.93 1.15
CA PRO A 102 -4.83 22.98 -0.31
C PRO A 102 -5.55 21.82 -1.02
N LEU A 103 -5.87 20.71 -0.33
CA LEU A 103 -6.43 19.51 -0.96
C LEU A 103 -7.74 19.78 -1.71
N HIS A 104 -8.56 20.75 -1.26
CA HIS A 104 -9.83 21.08 -1.92
C HIS A 104 -9.70 21.56 -3.38
N GLN A 105 -8.48 21.96 -3.80
CA GLN A 105 -8.21 22.41 -5.17
C GLN A 105 -8.03 21.24 -6.15
N TYR A 106 -7.89 19.99 -5.65
CA TYR A 106 -7.60 18.83 -6.45
C TYR A 106 -8.76 17.85 -6.46
N THR A 107 -9.07 17.34 -7.66
CA THR A 107 -10.07 16.30 -7.90
C THR A 107 -9.44 15.19 -8.72
N ASN A 108 -9.98 13.98 -8.63
CA ASN A 108 -9.42 12.81 -9.32
C ASN A 108 -7.90 12.73 -9.10
N ALA A 109 -7.48 12.70 -7.84
CA ALA A 109 -6.07 12.69 -7.46
C ALA A 109 -5.71 11.46 -6.63
N LEU A 110 -4.43 11.09 -6.66
CA LEU A 110 -3.82 10.13 -5.76
C LEU A 110 -3.03 10.91 -4.72
N LEU A 111 -3.40 10.81 -3.46
CA LEU A 111 -2.63 11.39 -2.36
C LEU A 111 -1.74 10.32 -1.73
N TYR A 112 -0.42 10.43 -1.91
CA TYR A 112 0.54 9.56 -1.26
C TYR A 112 1.03 10.18 0.05
N ILE A 113 0.81 9.48 1.16
CA ILE A 113 1.17 9.92 2.52
C ILE A 113 1.73 8.80 3.37
N THR A 114 2.46 9.18 4.44
CA THR A 114 2.98 8.29 5.49
C THR A 114 2.38 8.68 6.84
N PRO A 115 1.09 8.40 7.11
CA PRO A 115 0.33 9.04 8.19
C PRO A 115 0.68 8.55 9.59
N SER A 116 1.24 7.35 9.71
CA SER A 116 1.65 6.78 10.99
C SER A 116 3.01 7.25 11.43
N HIS A 117 3.90 7.54 10.47
CA HIS A 117 5.25 8.05 10.70
C HIS A 117 5.73 8.77 9.44
N GLN A 118 5.49 10.08 9.38
CA GLN A 118 5.77 10.89 8.20
C GLN A 118 7.26 10.84 7.81
N TYR A 119 7.53 10.48 6.58
CA TYR A 119 8.89 10.44 6.07
C TYR A 119 9.29 11.78 5.45
N PRO A 120 10.43 12.41 5.85
CA PRO A 120 11.41 11.95 6.85
C PRO A 120 11.23 12.59 8.25
N LEU A 121 10.17 13.36 8.51
CA LEU A 121 10.05 14.21 9.70
C LEU A 121 9.64 13.45 10.98
N GLY A 122 9.15 12.21 10.84
CA GLY A 122 8.73 11.39 11.96
C GLY A 122 7.43 11.84 12.64
N SER A 123 6.69 12.77 12.05
CA SER A 123 5.43 13.24 12.63
C SER A 123 4.28 12.26 12.40
N ILE A 124 3.35 12.22 13.35
CA ILE A 124 2.13 11.43 13.27
C ILE A 124 1.00 12.33 12.79
N LEU A 125 0.24 11.87 11.78
CA LEU A 125 -0.91 12.59 11.28
C LEU A 125 -2.07 12.52 12.28
N PRO A 126 -2.54 13.67 12.85
CA PRO A 126 -3.62 13.68 13.83
C PRO A 126 -4.94 13.17 13.26
N ILE A 127 -5.78 12.59 14.13
CA ILE A 127 -7.09 12.01 13.71
C ILE A 127 -7.96 13.02 12.98
N LYS A 128 -7.97 14.28 13.39
CA LYS A 128 -8.72 15.34 12.71
C LYS A 128 -8.32 15.45 11.23
N LYS A 129 -7.02 15.52 10.93
CA LYS A 129 -6.51 15.59 9.55
C LYS A 129 -6.78 14.31 8.77
N ARG A 130 -6.72 13.14 9.43
CA ARG A 130 -7.08 11.86 8.81
C ARG A 130 -8.53 11.90 8.30
N MET A 131 -9.47 12.40 9.12
CA MET A 131 -10.88 12.56 8.73
C MET A 131 -11.06 13.60 7.63
N GLU A 132 -10.33 14.70 7.65
CA GLU A 132 -10.35 15.72 6.58
C GLU A 132 -9.90 15.11 5.24
N ILE A 133 -8.83 14.33 5.22
CA ILE A 133 -8.29 13.66 4.03
C ILE A 133 -9.27 12.61 3.50
N LEU A 134 -9.86 11.78 4.36
CA LEU A 134 -10.86 10.79 3.96
C LEU A 134 -12.09 11.44 3.33
N ASN A 135 -12.61 12.50 3.96
CA ASN A 135 -13.73 13.26 3.42
C ASN A 135 -13.40 13.89 2.06
N TRP A 136 -12.20 14.48 1.94
CA TRP A 136 -11.73 15.03 0.67
C TRP A 136 -11.71 13.95 -0.43
N ALA A 137 -11.16 12.78 -0.16
CA ALA A 137 -11.06 11.72 -1.13
C ALA A 137 -12.43 11.28 -1.68
N VAL A 138 -13.44 11.22 -0.81
CA VAL A 138 -14.82 10.91 -1.21
C VAL A 138 -15.42 12.01 -2.08
N GLN A 139 -15.31 13.26 -1.62
CA GLN A 139 -15.93 14.42 -2.30
C GLN A 139 -15.33 14.70 -3.67
N THR A 140 -14.07 14.34 -3.88
CA THR A 140 -13.31 14.68 -5.09
C THR A 140 -13.04 13.48 -6.00
N ASN A 141 -13.64 12.31 -5.71
CA ASN A 141 -13.37 11.04 -6.40
C ASN A 141 -11.88 10.69 -6.45
N SER A 142 -11.17 10.96 -5.37
CA SER A 142 -9.74 10.73 -5.23
C SER A 142 -9.45 9.46 -4.43
N TYR A 143 -8.20 8.99 -4.45
CA TYR A 143 -7.72 7.89 -3.62
C TYR A 143 -6.53 8.32 -2.78
N ILE A 144 -6.31 7.60 -1.70
CA ILE A 144 -5.18 7.81 -0.78
C ILE A 144 -4.29 6.57 -0.84
N ILE A 145 -3.00 6.76 -1.04
CA ILE A 145 -1.99 5.72 -0.91
C ILE A 145 -1.35 5.91 0.47
N GLU A 146 -1.80 5.10 1.43
CA GLU A 146 -1.21 5.05 2.76
C GLU A 146 0.01 4.15 2.73
N ASN A 147 1.20 4.73 2.78
CA ASN A 147 2.43 3.96 2.94
C ASN A 147 2.76 3.78 4.42
N ASP A 148 2.66 2.55 4.89
CA ASP A 148 2.89 2.16 6.28
C ASP A 148 4.17 1.31 6.38
N TYR A 149 5.31 1.94 6.09
CA TYR A 149 6.59 1.29 5.87
C TYR A 149 7.31 0.78 7.13
N ASP A 150 6.94 1.28 8.32
CA ASP A 150 7.60 0.98 9.60
C ASP A 150 6.61 0.68 10.75
N SER A 151 5.38 0.35 10.40
CA SER A 151 4.28 0.16 11.36
C SER A 151 4.49 -0.95 12.39
N GLU A 152 5.36 -1.92 12.09
CA GLU A 152 5.69 -3.01 13.00
C GLU A 152 6.74 -2.59 14.05
N LEU A 153 7.39 -1.43 13.86
CA LEU A 153 8.33 -0.84 14.80
C LEU A 153 7.57 0.08 15.77
N HIS A 154 7.02 -0.48 16.85
CA HIS A 154 6.32 0.29 17.86
C HIS A 154 7.31 1.10 18.70
N TYR A 155 7.37 2.42 18.47
CA TYR A 155 8.15 3.35 19.28
C TYR A 155 7.37 3.89 20.48
N LEU A 156 6.06 3.64 20.54
CA LEU A 156 5.14 4.07 21.61
C LEU A 156 4.31 2.89 22.08
N ASP A 157 3.86 2.92 23.33
CA ASP A 157 3.15 1.84 24.01
C ASP A 157 1.77 1.46 23.43
N MET A 158 1.23 2.28 22.50
CA MET A 158 -0.09 2.04 21.88
C MET A 158 0.03 2.08 20.36
N PRO A 159 -0.40 1.02 19.65
CA PRO A 159 -0.48 1.02 18.20
C PRO A 159 -1.43 2.11 17.71
N ILE A 160 -0.98 2.94 16.76
CA ILE A 160 -1.85 3.92 16.12
C ILE A 160 -2.61 3.19 14.99
N PRO A 161 -3.95 3.22 14.98
CA PRO A 161 -4.72 2.62 13.89
C PRO A 161 -4.30 3.19 12.53
N SER A 162 -4.32 2.36 11.49
CA SER A 162 -4.05 2.81 10.12
C SER A 162 -5.13 3.79 9.64
N LEU A 163 -4.86 4.56 8.60
CA LEU A 163 -5.89 5.38 7.95
C LEU A 163 -6.94 4.48 7.30
N GLN A 164 -6.52 3.35 6.71
CA GLN A 164 -7.41 2.36 6.10
C GLN A 164 -8.42 1.81 7.10
N SER A 165 -8.03 1.58 8.36
CA SER A 165 -8.93 1.01 9.38
C SER A 165 -10.14 1.89 9.74
N ILE A 166 -10.06 3.18 9.45
CA ILE A 166 -11.14 4.16 9.69
C ILE A 166 -11.82 4.63 8.38
N ASP A 167 -11.43 4.05 7.24
CA ASP A 167 -11.99 4.37 5.93
C ASP A 167 -13.24 3.56 5.64
N SER A 168 -14.40 4.12 5.89
CA SER A 168 -15.70 3.50 5.59
C SER A 168 -16.15 3.65 4.12
N ASN A 169 -15.38 4.34 3.29
CA ASN A 169 -15.75 4.66 1.91
C ASN A 169 -14.86 4.00 0.86
N HIS A 170 -13.95 3.14 1.27
CA HIS A 170 -13.05 2.37 0.39
C HIS A 170 -12.24 3.28 -0.55
N ARG A 171 -11.59 4.31 0.01
CA ARG A 171 -10.73 5.25 -0.72
C ARG A 171 -9.24 5.09 -0.42
N VAL A 172 -8.89 4.26 0.57
CA VAL A 172 -7.50 4.04 0.97
C VAL A 172 -6.95 2.78 0.33
N ILE A 173 -5.83 2.93 -0.36
CA ILE A 173 -4.94 1.87 -0.81
C ILE A 173 -3.84 1.78 0.24
N TYR A 174 -3.78 0.67 0.97
CA TYR A 174 -2.74 0.47 1.97
C TYR A 174 -1.53 -0.23 1.35
N LEU A 175 -0.34 0.30 1.59
CA LEU A 175 0.92 -0.25 1.12
C LEU A 175 1.79 -0.62 2.31
N GLY A 176 2.07 -1.92 2.46
CA GLY A 176 2.95 -2.47 3.49
C GLY A 176 4.19 -3.15 2.91
N THR A 177 5.20 -3.35 3.75
CA THR A 177 6.47 -3.97 3.35
C THR A 177 7.08 -4.79 4.47
N PHE A 178 7.67 -5.94 4.13
CA PHE A 178 8.46 -6.76 5.06
C PHE A 178 9.94 -6.35 5.13
N SER A 179 10.36 -5.38 4.31
CA SER A 179 11.76 -4.96 4.25
C SER A 179 12.28 -4.27 5.52
N LYS A 180 11.40 -3.78 6.37
CA LYS A 180 11.76 -3.12 7.64
C LYS A 180 11.59 -4.05 8.83
N SER A 181 10.57 -4.88 8.83
CA SER A 181 10.25 -5.77 9.94
C SER A 181 11.09 -7.05 9.96
N ILE A 182 11.46 -7.56 8.78
CA ILE A 182 12.20 -8.82 8.68
C ILE A 182 13.63 -8.57 8.20
N SER A 183 13.80 -8.16 6.95
CA SER A 183 15.12 -7.84 6.37
C SER A 183 14.97 -7.00 5.10
N PRO A 184 15.86 -6.02 4.86
CA PRO A 184 15.90 -5.29 3.60
C PRO A 184 16.13 -6.17 2.36
N ASP A 185 16.74 -7.35 2.52
CA ASP A 185 16.99 -8.32 1.45
C ASP A 185 15.73 -9.08 1.04
N ILE A 186 14.74 -9.17 1.93
CA ILE A 186 13.42 -9.69 1.63
C ILE A 186 12.65 -8.61 0.88
N ARG A 187 12.81 -8.61 -0.44
CA ARG A 187 12.14 -7.66 -1.32
C ARG A 187 10.66 -8.00 -1.50
N ALA A 188 9.92 -8.09 -0.39
CA ALA A 188 8.50 -8.39 -0.38
C ALA A 188 7.71 -7.22 0.21
N SER A 189 6.65 -6.84 -0.50
CA SER A 189 5.68 -5.82 -0.11
C SER A 189 4.30 -6.27 -0.55
N TYR A 190 3.28 -5.56 -0.14
CA TYR A 190 1.90 -5.86 -0.52
C TYR A 190 1.08 -4.58 -0.61
N LEU A 191 0.05 -4.63 -1.46
CA LEU A 191 -1.01 -3.64 -1.55
C LEU A 191 -2.29 -4.25 -1.00
N VAL A 192 -3.04 -3.48 -0.20
CA VAL A 192 -4.44 -3.78 0.11
C VAL A 192 -5.30 -2.80 -0.68
N MET A 193 -5.98 -3.30 -1.70
CA MET A 193 -6.80 -2.47 -2.57
C MET A 193 -8.19 -2.26 -1.96
N PRO A 194 -8.85 -1.12 -2.24
CA PRO A 194 -10.23 -0.91 -1.84
C PRO A 194 -11.17 -2.00 -2.36
N GLU A 195 -12.17 -2.40 -1.59
CA GLU A 195 -13.10 -3.49 -1.92
C GLU A 195 -13.77 -3.30 -3.30
N ASN A 196 -14.18 -2.08 -3.60
CA ASN A 196 -14.87 -1.76 -4.85
C ASN A 196 -13.92 -1.35 -5.99
N PHE A 197 -12.60 -1.51 -5.78
CA PHE A 197 -11.63 -1.20 -6.83
C PHE A 197 -11.67 -2.32 -7.88
N PRO A 198 -11.83 -1.98 -9.19
CA PRO A 198 -11.91 -3.00 -10.23
C PRO A 198 -10.54 -3.67 -10.43
N LEU A 199 -10.26 -4.67 -9.58
CA LEU A 199 -9.05 -5.50 -9.68
C LEU A 199 -9.19 -6.52 -10.82
N HIS A 200 -9.23 -6.03 -12.04
CA HIS A 200 -9.18 -6.89 -13.23
C HIS A 200 -7.73 -7.29 -13.55
N LEU A 201 -6.97 -7.77 -12.51
CA LEU A 201 -5.58 -8.17 -12.69
C LEU A 201 -5.41 -9.19 -13.80
N LYS A 202 -6.29 -10.22 -13.86
CA LYS A 202 -6.26 -11.26 -14.89
C LYS A 202 -6.62 -10.71 -16.28
N GLU A 203 -7.52 -9.74 -16.35
CA GLU A 203 -7.92 -9.12 -17.62
C GLU A 203 -6.88 -8.11 -18.09
N ARG A 204 -6.35 -7.33 -17.16
CA ARG A 204 -5.37 -6.28 -17.46
C ARG A 204 -3.97 -6.84 -17.70
N PHE A 205 -3.63 -7.92 -16.99
CA PHE A 205 -2.33 -8.58 -17.05
C PHE A 205 -2.47 -10.11 -17.19
N PRO A 206 -3.07 -10.61 -18.28
CA PRO A 206 -3.43 -12.03 -18.41
C PRO A 206 -2.25 -13.00 -18.46
N ARG A 207 -1.03 -12.49 -18.63
CA ARG A 207 0.20 -13.27 -18.72
C ARG A 207 1.22 -12.98 -17.61
N ILE A 208 0.84 -12.17 -16.62
CA ILE A 208 1.70 -11.87 -15.47
C ILE A 208 1.39 -12.88 -14.37
N SER A 209 2.42 -13.57 -13.92
CA SER A 209 2.41 -14.36 -12.68
C SER A 209 2.74 -13.48 -11.48
N ALA A 210 2.61 -14.04 -10.27
CA ALA A 210 3.06 -13.40 -9.05
C ALA A 210 4.49 -12.87 -9.17
N SER A 211 4.74 -11.71 -8.59
CA SER A 211 6.05 -11.04 -8.66
C SER A 211 7.06 -11.58 -7.65
N LEU A 212 6.60 -12.37 -6.66
CA LEU A 212 7.45 -13.02 -5.67
C LEU A 212 7.67 -14.48 -6.03
N PRO A 213 8.87 -15.04 -5.73
CA PRO A 213 9.10 -16.47 -5.81
C PRO A 213 8.20 -17.22 -4.82
N GLN A 214 7.58 -18.32 -5.25
CA GLN A 214 6.65 -19.11 -4.43
C GLN A 214 7.28 -19.56 -3.11
N LEU A 215 8.57 -19.95 -3.12
CA LEU A 215 9.28 -20.32 -1.90
C LEU A 215 9.32 -19.16 -0.87
N MET A 216 9.49 -17.94 -1.35
CA MET A 216 9.45 -16.74 -0.50
C MET A 216 8.05 -16.51 0.07
N GLU A 217 7.03 -16.66 -0.75
CA GLU A 217 5.64 -16.49 -0.31
C GLU A 217 5.27 -17.49 0.78
N GLU A 218 5.57 -18.77 0.59
CA GLU A 218 5.34 -19.82 1.58
C GLU A 218 6.17 -19.59 2.87
N THR A 219 7.41 -19.14 2.73
CA THR A 219 8.26 -18.86 3.90
C THR A 219 7.68 -17.71 4.73
N LEU A 220 7.23 -16.65 4.08
CA LEU A 220 6.61 -15.50 4.74
C LEU A 220 5.27 -15.88 5.39
N ALA A 221 4.45 -16.71 4.73
CA ALA A 221 3.20 -17.16 5.31
C ALA A 221 3.42 -17.89 6.64
N TYR A 222 4.33 -18.88 6.66
CA TYR A 222 4.68 -19.59 7.90
C TYR A 222 5.39 -18.74 8.97
N TYR A 223 6.02 -17.64 8.57
CA TYR A 223 6.60 -16.70 9.53
C TYR A 223 5.54 -15.85 10.24
N LEU A 224 4.45 -15.55 9.54
CA LEU A 224 3.36 -14.72 10.05
C LEU A 224 2.33 -15.49 10.91
N GLU A 225 2.25 -16.82 10.77
CA GLU A 225 1.43 -17.73 11.59
C GLU A 225 2.05 -17.97 12.98
#